data_8e6a20779c91fb7c7201bfcdabe240fb
#
_entry.id   8e6a20779c91fb7c7201bfcdabe240fb
#
_cell.length_a   1.000
_cell.length_b   1.000
_cell.length_c   1.000
_cell.angle_alpha   90.00
_cell.angle_beta   90.00
_cell.angle_gamma   90.00
#
_symmetry.space_group_name_H-M   'P 1'
#
loop_
_entity.id
_entity.type
_entity.pdbx_description
1 polymer ?
#
loop_
_entity_poly.entity_id
_entity_poly.type
_entity_poly.pdbx_seq_one_letter_code
_entity_poly.pdbx_strand_id
1 'polypeptide(L)'
;ILKRTMEIMSIEDSKINLVFFSDQPIEMADGTILSTPADINGSWKSAAGIYEEKNDEKTIYIEREQLKNTISLIATISHELSHLILLGENRIEENDEYLTDLTAIAYAFGIFIGNSKFQHSIFQNSTNYSWQMRNQGYLPEQIIAYSMAWLSKHRKEPTEYKQYLNKSMEKYFSQSDEYLRKEK
;
A
#
# COMPACT_ATOMS: atom_id res chain seq x y z
N ILE A 1 -10.45 -8.92 -6.04
CA ILE A 1 -9.76 -8.19 -4.95
C ILE A 1 -10.39 -6.81 -4.82
N LEU A 2 -10.33 -5.91 -5.82
CA LEU A 2 -10.83 -4.53 -5.74
C LEU A 2 -12.24 -4.44 -5.11
N LYS A 3 -13.23 -5.13 -5.67
CA LYS A 3 -14.60 -5.13 -5.15
C LYS A 3 -14.68 -5.50 -3.67
N ARG A 4 -13.93 -6.54 -3.24
CA ARG A 4 -13.93 -6.96 -1.83
C ARG A 4 -13.25 -5.95 -0.92
N THR A 5 -12.19 -5.28 -1.40
CA THR A 5 -11.53 -4.21 -0.65
C THR A 5 -12.48 -3.02 -0.48
N MET A 6 -13.19 -2.62 -1.55
CA MET A 6 -14.22 -1.57 -1.49
C MET A 6 -15.33 -1.89 -0.47
N GLU A 7 -15.85 -3.11 -0.49
CA GLU A 7 -16.86 -3.57 0.49
C GLU A 7 -16.36 -3.42 1.93
N ILE A 8 -15.12 -3.85 2.23
CA ILE A 8 -14.51 -3.75 3.56
C ILE A 8 -14.32 -2.28 3.96
N MET A 9 -13.94 -1.43 3.01
CA MET A 9 -13.73 0.00 3.24
C MET A 9 -15.04 0.82 3.22
N SER A 10 -16.19 0.16 3.06
CA SER A 10 -17.51 0.80 2.99
C SER A 10 -17.61 1.85 1.87
N ILE A 11 -16.90 1.63 0.78
CA ILE A 11 -16.97 2.45 -0.41
C ILE A 11 -18.15 1.96 -1.23
N GLU A 12 -19.21 2.78 -1.29
CA GLU A 12 -20.39 2.50 -2.11
C GLU A 12 -20.04 2.62 -3.59
N ASP A 13 -20.84 1.96 -4.42
CA ASP A 13 -20.62 1.63 -5.84
C ASP A 13 -20.22 2.84 -6.70
N SER A 14 -19.00 3.31 -6.50
CA SER A 14 -18.37 4.26 -7.41
C SER A 14 -17.78 3.47 -8.57
N LYS A 15 -18.06 3.89 -9.81
CA LYS A 15 -17.38 3.35 -10.99
C LYS A 15 -15.90 3.69 -10.90
N ILE A 16 -15.10 2.73 -10.45
CA ILE A 16 -13.66 2.87 -10.43
C ILE A 16 -13.09 2.12 -11.62
N ASN A 17 -12.42 2.83 -12.49
CA ASN A 17 -11.64 2.24 -13.57
C ASN A 17 -10.34 1.66 -13.01
N LEU A 18 -10.01 0.43 -13.39
CA LEU A 18 -8.75 -0.20 -13.03
C LEU A 18 -7.87 -0.34 -14.28
N VAL A 19 -6.72 0.31 -14.25
CA VAL A 19 -5.75 0.32 -15.36
C VAL A 19 -4.44 -0.29 -14.91
N PHE A 20 -3.87 -1.17 -15.72
CA PHE A 20 -2.57 -1.79 -15.44
C PHE A 20 -1.48 -1.16 -16.29
N PHE A 21 -0.41 -0.71 -15.66
CA PHE A 21 0.77 -0.16 -16.33
C PHE A 21 2.03 -0.98 -16.01
N SER A 22 3.10 -0.75 -16.74
CA SER A 22 4.39 -1.40 -16.50
C SER A 22 5.50 -0.37 -16.52
N ASP A 23 6.28 -0.36 -15.46
CA ASP A 23 7.52 0.43 -15.33
C ASP A 23 8.75 -0.32 -15.89
N GLN A 24 8.56 -1.56 -16.35
CA GLN A 24 9.67 -2.37 -16.83
C GLN A 24 10.20 -1.82 -18.17
N PRO A 25 11.53 -1.72 -18.33
CA PRO A 25 12.13 -1.45 -19.61
C PRO A 25 11.71 -2.52 -20.63
N ILE A 26 11.33 -2.09 -21.82
CA ILE A 26 11.01 -2.99 -22.92
C ILE A 26 12.29 -3.19 -23.75
N GLU A 27 12.79 -4.42 -23.78
CA GLU A 27 13.89 -4.79 -24.68
C GLU A 27 13.33 -4.98 -26.10
N MET A 28 13.81 -4.15 -27.02
CA MET A 28 13.44 -4.23 -28.44
C MET A 28 14.23 -5.34 -29.14
N ALA A 29 13.70 -5.82 -30.25
CA ALA A 29 14.34 -6.90 -31.04
C ALA A 29 15.76 -6.58 -31.55
N ASP A 30 16.15 -5.32 -31.54
CA ASP A 30 17.50 -4.83 -31.91
C ASP A 30 18.44 -4.67 -30.71
N GLY A 31 17.99 -5.08 -29.49
CA GLY A 31 18.74 -4.92 -28.26
C GLY A 31 18.65 -3.54 -27.63
N THR A 32 17.88 -2.61 -28.20
CA THR A 32 17.63 -1.31 -27.61
C THR A 32 16.67 -1.45 -26.41
N ILE A 33 17.02 -0.88 -25.26
CA ILE A 33 16.14 -0.86 -24.10
C ILE A 33 15.33 0.44 -24.14
N LEU A 34 14.05 0.34 -24.47
CA LEU A 34 13.11 1.42 -24.28
C LEU A 34 12.68 1.43 -22.81
N SER A 35 13.25 2.31 -22.02
CA SER A 35 12.63 2.72 -20.77
C SER A 35 11.65 3.83 -21.14
N THR A 36 10.37 3.51 -21.23
CA THR A 36 9.34 4.52 -21.23
C THR A 36 9.24 5.03 -19.78
N PRO A 37 9.69 6.26 -19.48
CA PRO A 37 9.20 6.90 -18.31
C PRO A 37 7.71 7.03 -18.54
N ALA A 38 6.90 6.42 -17.71
CA ALA A 38 5.52 6.78 -17.60
C ALA A 38 5.50 8.23 -17.10
N ASP A 39 5.61 9.18 -18.04
CA ASP A 39 5.67 10.58 -17.73
C ASP A 39 4.26 11.15 -17.73
N ILE A 40 3.65 11.09 -16.57
CA ILE A 40 2.63 12.07 -16.23
C ILE A 40 3.22 12.86 -15.06
N ASN A 41 3.85 13.99 -15.36
CA ASN A 41 4.43 14.94 -14.40
C ASN A 41 5.61 14.44 -13.55
N GLY A 42 6.45 13.52 -14.03
CA GLY A 42 7.74 13.22 -13.41
C GLY A 42 7.72 12.43 -12.09
N SER A 43 6.56 12.11 -11.54
CA SER A 43 6.42 11.45 -10.23
C SER A 43 6.14 9.93 -10.29
N TRP A 44 5.91 9.36 -11.46
CA TRP A 44 5.46 7.97 -11.61
C TRP A 44 6.56 6.89 -11.58
N LYS A 45 7.81 7.26 -11.56
CA LYS A 45 8.95 6.33 -11.77
C LYS A 45 9.10 5.19 -10.76
N SER A 46 8.23 5.08 -9.75
CA SER A 46 8.34 4.02 -8.74
C SER A 46 7.04 3.70 -8.00
N ALA A 47 5.90 4.19 -8.45
CA ALA A 47 4.64 3.97 -7.76
C ALA A 47 4.13 2.54 -7.99
N ALA A 48 3.71 1.86 -6.93
CA ALA A 48 3.05 0.56 -7.00
C ALA A 48 1.61 0.69 -7.49
N GLY A 49 0.98 1.83 -7.19
CA GLY A 49 -0.33 2.24 -7.63
C GLY A 49 -0.45 3.75 -7.65
N ILE A 50 -1.53 4.27 -8.23
CA ILE A 50 -1.86 5.69 -8.27
C ILE A 50 -3.38 5.84 -8.37
N TYR A 51 -3.93 6.71 -7.53
CA TYR A 51 -5.30 7.18 -7.63
C TYR A 51 -5.37 8.48 -8.41
N GLU A 52 -6.26 8.55 -9.39
CA GLU A 52 -6.56 9.75 -10.16
C GLU A 52 -8.08 9.98 -10.22
N GLU A 53 -8.50 11.23 -9.99
CA GLU A 53 -9.87 11.67 -10.23
C GLU A 53 -9.86 12.82 -11.23
N LYS A 54 -10.55 12.62 -12.36
CA LYS A 54 -10.62 13.61 -13.43
C LYS A 54 -12.00 13.57 -14.09
N ASN A 55 -12.66 14.74 -14.15
CA ASN A 55 -14.01 14.87 -14.73
C ASN A 55 -15.03 13.86 -14.13
N ASP A 56 -15.01 13.70 -12.82
CA ASP A 56 -15.84 12.75 -12.07
C ASP A 56 -15.55 11.26 -12.37
N GLU A 57 -14.52 10.97 -13.18
CA GLU A 57 -14.05 9.60 -13.40
C GLU A 57 -12.92 9.28 -12.40
N LYS A 58 -13.09 8.17 -11.68
CA LYS A 58 -12.12 7.66 -10.71
C LYS A 58 -11.33 6.51 -11.32
N THR A 59 -10.01 6.63 -11.33
CA THR A 59 -9.12 5.61 -11.90
C THR A 59 -8.06 5.22 -10.90
N ILE A 60 -7.87 3.92 -10.72
CA ILE A 60 -6.74 3.35 -9.99
C ILE A 60 -5.81 2.69 -11.01
N TYR A 61 -4.58 3.13 -11.05
CA TYR A 61 -3.52 2.52 -11.84
C TYR A 61 -2.73 1.58 -10.95
N ILE A 62 -2.46 0.36 -11.43
CA ILE A 62 -1.70 -0.67 -10.71
C ILE A 62 -0.51 -1.09 -11.56
N GLU A 63 0.68 -1.07 -10.99
CA GLU A 63 1.87 -1.62 -11.63
C GLU A 63 1.73 -3.15 -11.75
N ARG A 64 2.02 -3.70 -12.96
CA ARG A 64 1.74 -5.12 -13.29
C ARG A 64 2.46 -6.12 -12.41
N GLU A 65 3.64 -5.79 -11.88
CA GLU A 65 4.38 -6.68 -10.97
C GLU A 65 3.62 -6.93 -9.66
N GLN A 66 2.71 -6.02 -9.27
CA GLN A 66 1.84 -6.22 -8.11
C GLN A 66 0.92 -7.44 -8.29
N LEU A 67 0.57 -7.79 -9.52
CA LEU A 67 -0.26 -8.97 -9.81
C LEU A 67 0.42 -10.30 -9.46
N LYS A 68 1.74 -10.33 -9.35
CA LYS A 68 2.51 -11.52 -8.97
C LYS A 68 2.46 -11.80 -7.47
N ASN A 69 2.02 -10.81 -6.67
CA ASN A 69 2.00 -10.90 -5.22
C ASN A 69 0.68 -10.37 -4.66
N THR A 70 -0.16 -11.28 -4.21
CA THR A 70 -1.49 -10.95 -3.69
C THR A 70 -1.43 -10.02 -2.48
N ILE A 71 -0.43 -10.14 -1.60
CA ILE A 71 -0.29 -9.28 -0.42
C ILE A 71 0.02 -7.85 -0.85
N SER A 72 1.00 -7.67 -1.74
CA SER A 72 1.35 -6.37 -2.29
C SER A 72 0.18 -5.74 -3.06
N LEU A 73 -0.52 -6.53 -3.87
CA LEU A 73 -1.68 -6.05 -4.62
C LEU A 73 -2.80 -5.55 -3.70
N ILE A 74 -3.11 -6.27 -2.62
CA ILE A 74 -4.12 -5.84 -1.64
C ILE A 74 -3.66 -4.57 -0.91
N ALA A 75 -2.39 -4.52 -0.51
CA ALA A 75 -1.82 -3.33 0.13
C ALA A 75 -1.93 -2.10 -0.78
N THR A 76 -1.52 -2.22 -2.05
CA THR A 76 -1.63 -1.15 -3.03
C THR A 76 -3.08 -0.71 -3.24
N ILE A 77 -4.00 -1.65 -3.50
CA ILE A 77 -5.41 -1.30 -3.72
C ILE A 77 -6.02 -0.61 -2.49
N SER A 78 -5.73 -1.08 -1.27
CA SER A 78 -6.24 -0.44 -0.06
C SER A 78 -5.67 0.96 0.17
N HIS A 79 -4.41 1.18 -0.21
CA HIS A 79 -3.78 2.50 -0.19
C HIS A 79 -4.46 3.46 -1.18
N GLU A 80 -4.62 3.06 -2.45
CA GLU A 80 -5.26 3.90 -3.48
C GLU A 80 -6.74 4.20 -3.16
N LEU A 81 -7.46 3.23 -2.58
CA LEU A 81 -8.83 3.47 -2.10
C LEU A 81 -8.86 4.41 -0.88
N SER A 82 -7.78 4.48 -0.10
CA SER A 82 -7.67 5.46 0.99
C SER A 82 -7.52 6.89 0.46
N HIS A 83 -6.82 7.08 -0.67
CA HIS A 83 -6.82 8.37 -1.37
C HIS A 83 -8.22 8.77 -1.82
N LEU A 84 -9.02 7.83 -2.35
CA LEU A 84 -10.41 8.11 -2.70
C LEU A 84 -11.22 8.59 -1.49
N ILE A 85 -11.08 7.93 -0.33
CA ILE A 85 -11.78 8.32 0.90
C ILE A 85 -11.33 9.69 1.39
N LEU A 86 -10.03 9.96 1.35
CA LEU A 86 -9.48 11.20 1.90
C LEU A 86 -9.64 12.39 0.95
N LEU A 87 -9.23 12.24 -0.29
CA LEU A 87 -9.24 13.30 -1.31
C LEU A 87 -10.55 13.33 -2.09
N GLY A 88 -10.98 12.17 -2.61
CA GLY A 88 -12.16 12.07 -3.45
C GLY A 88 -13.47 12.39 -2.73
N GLU A 89 -13.54 12.18 -1.40
CA GLU A 89 -14.66 12.59 -0.56
C GLU A 89 -14.41 13.96 0.13
N ASN A 90 -13.35 14.69 -0.26
CA ASN A 90 -12.98 16.00 0.26
C ASN A 90 -12.84 16.05 1.80
N ARG A 91 -12.29 14.99 2.40
CA ARG A 91 -12.04 14.93 3.86
C ARG A 91 -10.76 15.66 4.25
N ILE A 92 -9.82 15.79 3.32
CA ILE A 92 -8.58 16.58 3.44
C ILE A 92 -8.38 17.41 2.17
N GLU A 93 -7.70 18.55 2.30
CA GLU A 93 -7.44 19.46 1.19
C GLU A 93 -6.18 19.09 0.40
N GLU A 94 -5.16 18.57 1.11
CA GLU A 94 -3.86 18.23 0.52
C GLU A 94 -3.57 16.74 0.71
N ASN A 95 -2.81 16.15 -0.22
CA ASN A 95 -2.40 14.76 -0.14
C ASN A 95 -1.47 14.53 1.05
N ASP A 96 -1.80 13.55 1.91
CA ASP A 96 -1.00 13.10 3.02
C ASP A 96 -0.85 11.57 2.97
N GLU A 97 0.31 11.13 2.51
CA GLU A 97 0.63 9.72 2.33
C GLU A 97 0.66 8.94 3.65
N TYR A 98 1.09 9.59 4.75
CA TYR A 98 1.07 8.96 6.07
C TYR A 98 -0.36 8.73 6.56
N LEU A 99 -1.23 9.71 6.37
CA LEU A 99 -2.65 9.58 6.70
C LEU A 99 -3.34 8.55 5.80
N THR A 100 -2.93 8.45 4.55
CA THR A 100 -3.42 7.45 3.59
C THR A 100 -3.10 6.03 4.07
N ASP A 101 -1.84 5.76 4.44
CA ASP A 101 -1.44 4.48 5.04
C ASP A 101 -2.22 4.20 6.35
N LEU A 102 -2.34 5.18 7.24
CA LEU A 102 -3.10 5.04 8.49
C LEU A 102 -4.59 4.75 8.23
N THR A 103 -5.17 5.36 7.20
CA THR A 103 -6.55 5.10 6.79
C THR A 103 -6.74 3.65 6.37
N ALA A 104 -5.86 3.12 5.51
CA ALA A 104 -5.91 1.71 5.12
C ALA A 104 -5.74 0.78 6.34
N ILE A 105 -4.84 1.11 7.29
CA ILE A 105 -4.69 0.35 8.54
C ILE A 105 -5.99 0.39 9.37
N ALA A 106 -6.64 1.54 9.45
CA ALA A 106 -7.90 1.70 10.17
C ALA A 106 -9.04 0.86 9.58
N TYR A 107 -9.03 0.62 8.27
CA TYR A 107 -9.93 -0.30 7.59
C TYR A 107 -9.46 -1.77 7.60
N ALA A 108 -8.56 -2.15 8.52
CA ALA A 108 -8.08 -3.51 8.76
C ALA A 108 -7.10 -4.07 7.69
N PHE A 109 -6.50 -3.24 6.86
CA PHE A 109 -5.48 -3.67 5.88
C PHE A 109 -4.04 -3.62 6.41
N GLY A 110 -3.83 -3.36 7.70
CA GLY A 110 -2.50 -3.24 8.32
C GLY A 110 -1.61 -4.47 8.15
N ILE A 111 -2.18 -5.69 8.12
CA ILE A 111 -1.42 -6.92 7.85
C ILE A 111 -0.82 -6.88 6.43
N PHE A 112 -1.60 -6.48 5.45
CA PHE A 112 -1.15 -6.42 4.04
C PHE A 112 -0.10 -5.33 3.86
N ILE A 113 -0.32 -4.13 4.41
CA ILE A 113 0.63 -3.01 4.35
C ILE A 113 1.95 -3.39 5.04
N GLY A 114 1.90 -3.95 6.26
CA GLY A 114 3.10 -4.34 6.98
C GLY A 114 3.88 -5.48 6.32
N ASN A 115 3.19 -6.48 5.79
CA ASN A 115 3.83 -7.62 5.14
C ASN A 115 4.35 -7.29 3.73
N SER A 116 3.76 -6.35 3.01
CA SER A 116 4.22 -5.95 1.67
C SER A 116 5.59 -5.29 1.71
N LYS A 117 5.94 -4.56 2.77
CA LYS A 117 7.25 -3.92 2.93
C LYS A 117 8.42 -4.90 2.93
N PHE A 118 8.25 -6.06 3.55
CA PHE A 118 9.29 -7.08 3.64
C PHE A 118 9.60 -7.74 2.29
N GLN A 119 8.63 -7.86 1.40
CA GLN A 119 8.79 -8.59 0.14
C GLN A 119 9.62 -7.83 -0.89
N HIS A 120 9.64 -6.50 -0.84
CA HIS A 120 10.51 -5.69 -1.71
C HIS A 120 12.00 -5.85 -1.42
N SER A 121 12.40 -6.25 -0.21
CA SER A 121 13.80 -6.47 0.14
C SER A 121 14.37 -7.80 -0.37
N ILE A 122 13.53 -8.79 -0.67
CA ILE A 122 13.97 -10.13 -1.08
C ILE A 122 14.20 -10.25 -2.60
N PHE A 123 13.49 -9.48 -3.43
CA PHE A 123 13.64 -9.53 -4.89
C PHE A 123 14.91 -8.85 -5.44
N GLN A 124 15.72 -8.21 -4.60
CA GLN A 124 16.92 -7.47 -5.01
C GLN A 124 18.20 -8.30 -5.11
N ASN A 125 18.19 -9.62 -4.92
CA ASN A 125 19.42 -10.42 -4.75
C ASN A 125 19.89 -11.21 -5.97
N SER A 126 19.45 -10.96 -7.18
CA SER A 126 20.07 -11.60 -8.36
C SER A 126 20.21 -10.62 -9.52
N THR A 127 21.42 -10.13 -9.68
CA THR A 127 21.98 -9.34 -10.79
C THR A 127 21.81 -7.82 -10.74
N ASN A 128 22.95 -7.18 -10.47
CA ASN A 128 23.32 -5.76 -10.64
C ASN A 128 22.88 -4.75 -9.57
N TYR A 129 23.91 -4.15 -8.96
CA TYR A 129 23.89 -3.04 -8.03
C TYR A 129 23.20 -1.81 -8.62
N SER A 130 21.91 -1.67 -8.41
CA SER A 130 21.25 -0.38 -8.40
C SER A 130 20.31 -0.32 -7.20
N TRP A 131 20.65 0.53 -6.23
CA TRP A 131 19.86 0.83 -5.08
C TRP A 131 18.64 1.65 -5.49
N GLN A 132 17.56 1.00 -5.88
CA GLN A 132 16.24 1.61 -5.91
C GLN A 132 15.41 0.97 -4.81
N MET A 133 15.38 1.62 -3.65
CA MET A 133 14.39 1.32 -2.63
C MET A 133 13.03 1.77 -3.16
N ARG A 134 12.28 0.84 -3.76
CA ARG A 134 10.84 1.02 -3.96
C ARG A 134 10.19 0.81 -2.59
N ASN A 135 10.03 1.87 -1.82
CA ASN A 135 9.24 1.82 -0.61
C ASN A 135 7.76 1.74 -0.99
N GLN A 136 7.18 0.57 -0.88
CA GLN A 136 5.73 0.44 -0.90
C GLN A 136 5.21 0.86 0.48
N GLY A 137 4.45 1.97 0.52
CA GLY A 137 3.96 2.58 1.74
C GLY A 137 4.99 3.51 2.40
N TYR A 138 4.51 4.55 3.04
CA TYR A 138 5.31 5.65 3.58
C TYR A 138 5.64 5.48 5.06
N LEU A 139 4.79 4.76 5.82
CA LEU A 139 4.98 4.57 7.26
C LEU A 139 6.09 3.56 7.56
N PRO A 140 6.97 3.82 8.54
CA PRO A 140 7.89 2.82 9.09
C PRO A 140 7.14 1.63 9.71
N GLU A 141 7.76 0.42 9.67
CA GLU A 141 7.17 -0.80 10.25
C GLU A 141 6.74 -0.63 11.71
N GLN A 142 7.52 0.12 12.50
CA GLN A 142 7.23 0.40 13.90
C GLN A 142 5.92 1.17 14.06
N ILE A 143 5.68 2.16 13.20
CA ILE A 143 4.46 2.98 13.25
C ILE A 143 3.26 2.16 12.78
N ILE A 144 3.40 1.35 11.72
CA ILE A 144 2.34 0.43 11.27
C ILE A 144 1.95 -0.50 12.42
N ALA A 145 2.93 -1.16 13.04
CA ALA A 145 2.71 -2.10 14.13
C ALA A 145 2.06 -1.43 15.36
N TYR A 146 2.52 -0.23 15.72
CA TYR A 146 1.94 0.55 16.81
C TYR A 146 0.49 0.92 16.51
N SER A 147 0.20 1.43 15.31
CA SER A 147 -1.15 1.81 14.89
C SER A 147 -2.11 0.62 14.94
N MET A 148 -1.67 -0.56 14.49
CA MET A 148 -2.46 -1.79 14.57
C MET A 148 -2.76 -2.19 16.02
N ALA A 149 -1.75 -2.18 16.90
CA ALA A 149 -1.91 -2.50 18.31
C ALA A 149 -2.82 -1.48 19.02
N TRP A 150 -2.66 -0.19 18.71
CA TRP A 150 -3.49 0.89 19.25
C TRP A 150 -4.96 0.74 18.84
N LEU A 151 -5.24 0.44 17.57
CA LEU A 151 -6.58 0.20 17.07
C LEU A 151 -7.22 -1.01 17.76
N SER A 152 -6.49 -2.12 17.92
CA SER A 152 -6.98 -3.30 18.61
C SER A 152 -7.36 -3.00 20.07
N LYS A 153 -6.51 -2.25 20.80
CA LYS A 153 -6.82 -1.81 22.17
C LYS A 153 -8.07 -0.93 22.22
N HIS A 154 -8.17 0.05 21.32
CA HIS A 154 -9.27 1.01 21.28
C HIS A 154 -10.61 0.37 20.91
N ARG A 155 -10.60 -0.55 19.95
CA ARG A 155 -11.78 -1.29 19.47
C ARG A 155 -12.09 -2.51 20.32
N LYS A 156 -11.24 -2.85 21.28
CA LYS A 156 -11.31 -4.08 22.09
C LYS A 156 -11.34 -5.34 21.23
N GLU A 157 -10.59 -5.31 20.14
CA GLU A 157 -10.47 -6.43 19.21
C GLU A 157 -9.39 -7.42 19.67
N PRO A 158 -9.56 -8.73 19.37
CA PRO A 158 -8.56 -9.72 19.67
C PRO A 158 -7.29 -9.48 18.84
N THR A 159 -6.13 -9.90 19.37
CA THR A 159 -4.82 -9.66 18.75
C THR A 159 -4.19 -10.92 18.12
N GLU A 160 -4.96 -12.01 18.00
CA GLU A 160 -4.49 -13.27 17.43
C GLU A 160 -4.11 -13.16 15.96
N TYR A 161 -4.62 -12.17 15.25
CA TYR A 161 -4.27 -11.91 13.85
C TYR A 161 -2.79 -11.59 13.66
N LYS A 162 -2.04 -11.27 14.74
CA LYS A 162 -0.59 -11.05 14.69
C LYS A 162 0.19 -12.26 14.13
N GLN A 163 -0.36 -13.47 14.24
CA GLN A 163 0.22 -14.69 13.66
C GLN A 163 0.37 -14.62 12.13
N TYR A 164 -0.35 -13.73 11.47
CA TYR A 164 -0.28 -13.51 10.02
C TYR A 164 0.74 -12.43 9.62
N LEU A 165 1.34 -11.76 10.61
CA LEU A 165 2.41 -10.80 10.37
C LEU A 165 3.73 -11.52 10.11
N ASN A 166 4.60 -10.91 9.29
CA ASN A 166 5.97 -11.38 9.18
C ASN A 166 6.71 -11.18 10.52
N LYS A 167 7.85 -11.87 10.70
CA LYS A 167 8.58 -11.89 11.98
C LYS A 167 8.97 -10.50 12.51
N SER A 168 9.34 -9.58 11.61
CA SER A 168 9.70 -8.21 12.00
C SER A 168 8.48 -7.46 12.52
N MET A 169 7.40 -7.48 11.76
CA MET A 169 6.14 -6.84 12.11
C MET A 169 5.51 -7.45 13.37
N GLU A 170 5.53 -8.78 13.52
CA GLU A 170 5.03 -9.46 14.73
C GLU A 170 5.78 -9.02 15.98
N LYS A 171 7.12 -8.88 15.88
CA LYS A 171 7.94 -8.36 16.98
C LYS A 171 7.55 -6.93 17.37
N TYR A 172 7.46 -6.01 16.40
CA TYR A 172 7.07 -4.64 16.67
C TYR A 172 5.64 -4.53 17.20
N PHE A 173 4.71 -5.32 16.66
CA PHE A 173 3.35 -5.37 17.17
C PHE A 173 3.30 -5.84 18.62
N SER A 174 4.01 -6.90 18.97
CA SER A 174 4.04 -7.44 20.34
C SER A 174 4.65 -6.45 21.33
N GLN A 175 5.70 -5.72 20.94
CA GLN A 175 6.29 -4.65 21.74
C GLN A 175 5.32 -3.48 21.95
N SER A 176 4.60 -3.10 20.89
CA SER A 176 3.61 -2.02 20.95
C SER A 176 2.41 -2.40 21.82
N ASP A 177 1.88 -3.62 21.69
CA ASP A 177 0.77 -4.14 22.51
C ASP A 177 1.16 -4.18 24.00
N GLU A 178 2.40 -4.65 24.32
CA GLU A 178 2.91 -4.64 25.68
C GLU A 178 3.05 -3.22 26.25
N TYR A 179 3.58 -2.29 25.46
CA TYR A 179 3.68 -0.89 25.85
C TYR A 179 2.31 -0.28 26.17
N LEU A 180 1.37 -0.45 25.24
CA LEU A 180 0.01 0.10 25.37
C LEU A 180 -0.78 -0.50 26.55
N ARG A 181 -0.51 -1.75 26.94
CA ARG A 181 -1.12 -2.36 28.14
C ARG A 181 -0.61 -1.74 29.44
N LYS A 182 0.62 -1.19 29.45
CA LYS A 182 1.20 -0.52 30.63
C LYS A 182 0.74 0.93 30.78
N GLU A 183 0.35 1.56 29.67
CA GLU A 183 -0.32 2.87 29.71
C GLU A 183 -1.76 2.73 30.21
N LYS A 184 -2.00 3.23 31.44
CA LYS A 184 -3.32 3.27 32.09
C LYS A 184 -4.14 4.47 31.65
#